data_6d2ae5a6cc9dbcb9cd1a8071577d236b
#
_entry.id   6d2ae5a6cc9dbcb9cd1a8071577d236b
#
_cell.length_a   1.000
_cell.length_b   1.000
_cell.length_c   1.000
_cell.angle_alpha   90.00
_cell.angle_beta   90.00
_cell.angle_gamma   90.00
#
_symmetry.space_group_name_H-M   'P 1'
#
loop_
_entity.id
_entity.type
_entity.pdbx_description
1 polymer ?
#
loop_
_entity_poly.entity_id
_entity_poly.type
_entity_poly.pdbx_seq_one_letter_code
_entity_poly.pdbx_strand_id
1 'polypeptide(L)'
;MPIVNGEYRRPQLRNGKINYRFGWFFVTFQVFENKSELGAIVGECCVLNALGEAVKNLIETLPKYNHEVFVDAFVVMPNHVHLILKIEDRPTNTDHHLGKIIGKLKSLAAREYRLLKEKGLVRDIGSKLWQANYWEKIITSHEQLEAIRTYIVNNPKKWSIDRFGPVTSHSLGNLDLLNEPFVAFVASQEGRQGMTAMRPEIREWQGMTALRPEIGGCHAPQKMPVISTFTSSQERAILRKLISQGRRFIAVYPGGIPKVLPNEIENLVDSGNALLLSPVESGTGVNKQRAIWCNEYLIRRAQKVWCGYIKPGGTLESILKGIG
;
A
#
# COMPACT_ATOMS: atom_id res chain seq x y z
N MET A 1 3.34 -4.39 22.04
CA MET A 1 2.87 -5.65 22.66
C MET A 1 3.93 -6.09 23.67
N PRO A 2 3.60 -6.39 24.93
CA PRO A 2 4.61 -6.67 25.93
C PRO A 2 5.21 -8.06 25.73
N ILE A 3 6.53 -8.12 25.56
CA ILE A 3 7.32 -9.34 25.65
C ILE A 3 7.68 -9.49 27.13
N VAL A 4 7.27 -10.57 27.77
CA VAL A 4 7.70 -10.94 29.11
C VAL A 4 8.46 -12.25 29.01
N ASN A 5 9.74 -12.23 29.42
CA ASN A 5 10.66 -13.39 29.46
C ASN A 5 10.88 -14.08 28.10
N GLY A 6 10.97 -13.34 26.98
CA GLY A 6 11.29 -13.92 25.66
C GLY A 6 10.18 -14.80 25.05
N GLU A 7 9.07 -15.01 25.73
CA GLU A 7 7.91 -15.73 25.21
C GLU A 7 6.75 -14.77 24.95
N TYR A 8 6.12 -14.93 23.78
CA TYR A 8 4.86 -14.28 23.43
C TYR A 8 3.76 -14.82 24.38
N ARG A 9 3.59 -14.22 25.54
CA ARG A 9 2.39 -14.48 26.33
C ARG A 9 1.22 -13.83 25.62
N ARG A 10 0.33 -14.67 25.10
CA ARG A 10 -0.98 -14.24 24.60
C ARG A 10 -1.68 -13.48 25.75
N PRO A 11 -2.01 -12.18 25.59
CA PRO A 11 -2.91 -11.55 26.55
C PRO A 11 -4.18 -12.41 26.59
N GLN A 12 -4.76 -12.58 27.77
CA GLN A 12 -6.11 -13.13 27.86
C GLN A 12 -7.02 -12.16 27.11
N LEU A 13 -7.28 -12.49 25.83
CA LEU A 13 -7.98 -11.62 24.87
C LEU A 13 -9.46 -11.45 25.23
N ARG A 14 -9.94 -12.11 26.28
CA ARG A 14 -11.34 -12.05 26.70
C ARG A 14 -11.43 -11.89 28.20
N ASN A 15 -11.95 -10.75 28.60
CA ASN A 15 -12.35 -10.52 29.98
C ASN A 15 -13.64 -11.31 30.23
N GLY A 16 -13.63 -12.31 31.11
CA GLY A 16 -14.82 -13.12 31.47
C GLY A 16 -15.99 -12.31 32.03
N LYS A 17 -15.79 -11.03 32.35
CA LYS A 17 -16.83 -10.08 32.80
C LYS A 17 -17.55 -9.38 31.63
N ILE A 18 -17.10 -9.56 30.40
CA ILE A 18 -17.65 -8.89 29.22
C ILE A 18 -18.63 -9.81 28.50
N ASN A 19 -19.83 -9.27 28.20
CA ASN A 19 -20.80 -9.96 27.38
C ASN A 19 -20.51 -9.76 25.92
N TYR A 20 -20.07 -10.82 25.22
CA TYR A 20 -19.79 -10.83 23.79
C TYR A 20 -20.99 -11.26 22.94
N ARG A 21 -22.18 -11.38 23.52
CA ARG A 21 -23.39 -11.85 22.84
C ARG A 21 -24.17 -10.73 22.19
N PHE A 22 -24.06 -9.50 22.71
CA PHE A 22 -24.71 -8.32 22.14
C PHE A 22 -23.84 -7.06 22.34
N GLY A 23 -24.08 -6.04 21.53
CA GLY A 23 -23.37 -4.76 21.57
C GLY A 23 -22.62 -4.42 20.29
N TRP A 24 -21.85 -3.36 20.35
CA TRP A 24 -21.02 -2.89 19.26
C TRP A 24 -19.57 -3.29 19.47
N PHE A 25 -18.96 -3.84 18.42
CA PHE A 25 -17.60 -4.37 18.48
C PHE A 25 -16.78 -3.87 17.32
N PHE A 26 -15.62 -3.30 17.59
CA PHE A 26 -14.58 -3.11 16.61
C PHE A 26 -13.62 -4.29 16.66
N VAL A 27 -13.43 -4.94 15.52
CA VAL A 27 -12.65 -6.18 15.40
C VAL A 27 -11.53 -6.00 14.39
N THR A 28 -10.35 -6.53 14.73
CA THR A 28 -9.21 -6.63 13.82
C THR A 28 -8.67 -8.04 13.78
N PHE A 29 -8.51 -8.61 12.58
CA PHE A 29 -7.82 -9.89 12.41
C PHE A 29 -6.84 -9.81 11.24
N GLN A 30 -5.73 -10.54 11.36
CA GLN A 30 -4.57 -10.39 10.51
C GLN A 30 -4.27 -11.66 9.72
N VAL A 31 -3.71 -11.51 8.52
CA VAL A 31 -3.12 -12.59 7.75
C VAL A 31 -1.90 -13.14 8.49
N PHE A 32 -1.68 -14.45 8.37
CA PHE A 32 -0.57 -15.14 9.02
C PHE A 32 0.78 -14.50 8.64
N GLU A 33 1.65 -14.32 9.63
CA GLU A 33 2.95 -13.63 9.48
C GLU A 33 2.86 -12.22 8.90
N ASN A 34 1.70 -11.57 9.00
CA ASN A 34 1.49 -10.20 8.52
C ASN A 34 1.71 -10.02 7.00
N LYS A 35 1.57 -11.11 6.23
CA LYS A 35 1.75 -11.11 4.77
C LYS A 35 0.64 -10.32 4.08
N SER A 36 1.01 -9.55 3.05
CA SER A 36 0.06 -8.78 2.22
C SER A 36 -0.50 -9.67 1.12
N GLU A 37 -1.56 -10.41 1.43
CA GLU A 37 -2.15 -11.44 0.54
C GLU A 37 -3.60 -11.12 0.12
N LEU A 38 -4.19 -10.03 0.64
CA LEU A 38 -5.58 -9.67 0.32
C LEU A 38 -5.68 -8.60 -0.77
N GLY A 39 -4.57 -7.96 -1.13
CA GLY A 39 -4.53 -6.88 -2.11
C GLY A 39 -3.31 -6.01 -1.97
N ALA A 40 -3.36 -4.82 -2.55
CA ALA A 40 -2.32 -3.80 -2.46
C ALA A 40 -2.96 -2.43 -2.28
N ILE A 41 -2.26 -1.51 -1.61
CA ILE A 41 -2.68 -0.11 -1.59
C ILE A 41 -2.19 0.53 -2.89
N VAL A 42 -3.12 1.13 -3.61
CA VAL A 42 -2.88 1.93 -4.82
C VAL A 42 -3.54 3.27 -4.58
N GLY A 43 -2.72 4.30 -4.48
CA GLY A 43 -3.21 5.59 -4.03
C GLY A 43 -3.71 5.57 -2.59
N GLU A 44 -4.91 6.06 -2.39
CA GLU A 44 -5.59 6.10 -1.10
C GLU A 44 -6.60 4.94 -0.94
N CYS A 45 -6.61 3.97 -1.87
CA CYS A 45 -7.55 2.85 -1.90
C CYS A 45 -6.83 1.51 -1.76
N CYS A 46 -7.50 0.53 -1.18
CA CYS A 46 -7.05 -0.85 -1.24
C CYS A 46 -7.64 -1.53 -2.48
N VAL A 47 -6.79 -1.89 -3.44
CA VAL A 47 -7.16 -2.71 -4.59
C VAL A 47 -7.05 -4.17 -4.18
N LEU A 48 -8.20 -4.82 -4.05
CA LEU A 48 -8.29 -6.21 -3.60
C LEU A 48 -7.91 -7.16 -4.75
N ASN A 49 -7.26 -8.27 -4.39
CA ASN A 49 -7.09 -9.40 -5.29
C ASN A 49 -8.27 -10.40 -5.12
N ALA A 50 -8.26 -11.53 -5.83
CA ALA A 50 -9.32 -12.52 -5.77
C ALA A 50 -9.65 -12.99 -4.33
N LEU A 51 -8.63 -13.13 -3.46
CA LEU A 51 -8.84 -13.50 -2.06
C LEU A 51 -9.42 -12.34 -1.24
N GLY A 52 -8.94 -11.13 -1.45
CA GLY A 52 -9.48 -9.94 -0.81
C GLY A 52 -10.94 -9.70 -1.15
N GLU A 53 -11.32 -9.88 -2.42
CA GLU A 53 -12.73 -9.80 -2.86
C GLU A 53 -13.58 -10.91 -2.23
N ALA A 54 -13.07 -12.15 -2.13
CA ALA A 54 -13.77 -13.22 -1.44
C ALA A 54 -14.00 -12.88 0.05
N VAL A 55 -13.00 -12.33 0.73
CA VAL A 55 -13.13 -11.88 2.13
C VAL A 55 -14.16 -10.77 2.27
N LYS A 56 -14.14 -9.77 1.38
CA LYS A 56 -15.13 -8.69 1.32
C LYS A 56 -16.54 -9.24 1.17
N ASN A 57 -16.77 -10.12 0.19
CA ASN A 57 -18.07 -10.73 -0.04
C ASN A 57 -18.58 -11.53 1.18
N LEU A 58 -17.69 -12.23 1.88
CA LEU A 58 -18.05 -12.95 3.11
C LEU A 58 -18.49 -12.00 4.21
N ILE A 59 -17.86 -10.83 4.35
CA ILE A 59 -18.25 -9.81 5.33
C ILE A 59 -19.62 -9.21 4.95
N GLU A 60 -19.81 -8.81 3.71
CA GLU A 60 -21.05 -8.21 3.20
C GLU A 60 -22.25 -9.18 3.31
N THR A 61 -21.99 -10.47 3.17
CA THR A 61 -23.04 -11.49 3.28
C THR A 61 -23.28 -11.99 4.71
N LEU A 62 -22.47 -11.57 5.68
CA LEU A 62 -22.54 -12.04 7.07
C LEU A 62 -23.96 -11.86 7.67
N PRO A 63 -24.67 -10.73 7.48
CA PRO A 63 -26.03 -10.54 7.99
C PRO A 63 -27.06 -11.49 7.39
N LYS A 64 -26.84 -12.02 6.19
CA LYS A 64 -27.77 -12.98 5.54
C LYS A 64 -27.83 -14.31 6.27
N TYR A 65 -26.75 -14.69 6.95
CA TYR A 65 -26.62 -15.96 7.67
C TYR A 65 -26.63 -15.80 9.18
N ASN A 66 -26.61 -14.56 9.67
CA ASN A 66 -26.66 -14.23 11.09
C ASN A 66 -27.55 -12.99 11.23
N HIS A 67 -28.85 -13.21 11.36
CA HIS A 67 -29.86 -12.14 11.33
C HIS A 67 -29.78 -11.16 12.51
N GLU A 68 -29.06 -11.53 13.56
CA GLU A 68 -28.74 -10.68 14.71
C GLU A 68 -27.50 -9.81 14.50
N VAL A 69 -26.78 -10.02 13.40
CA VAL A 69 -25.52 -9.31 13.12
C VAL A 69 -25.77 -8.22 12.08
N PHE A 70 -25.38 -7.02 12.42
CA PHE A 70 -25.29 -5.89 11.50
C PHE A 70 -23.83 -5.53 11.26
N VAL A 71 -23.43 -5.42 10.00
CA VAL A 71 -22.11 -4.92 9.58
C VAL A 71 -22.24 -3.42 9.32
N ASP A 72 -21.57 -2.60 10.11
CA ASP A 72 -21.67 -1.15 10.04
C ASP A 72 -20.62 -0.56 9.08
N ALA A 73 -19.36 -0.84 9.33
CA ALA A 73 -18.26 -0.42 8.49
C ALA A 73 -17.14 -1.46 8.51
N PHE A 74 -16.42 -1.58 7.41
CA PHE A 74 -15.24 -2.42 7.34
C PHE A 74 -14.25 -1.95 6.28
N VAL A 75 -13.01 -2.41 6.39
CA VAL A 75 -11.99 -2.29 5.36
C VAL A 75 -11.16 -3.56 5.30
N VAL A 76 -10.97 -4.08 4.10
CA VAL A 76 -10.05 -5.17 3.81
C VAL A 76 -8.73 -4.55 3.37
N MET A 77 -7.74 -4.63 4.25
CA MET A 77 -6.38 -4.13 4.01
C MET A 77 -5.48 -5.24 3.46
N PRO A 78 -4.33 -4.94 2.87
CA PRO A 78 -3.48 -5.99 2.27
C PRO A 78 -3.16 -7.17 3.19
N ASN A 79 -3.02 -6.96 4.50
CA ASN A 79 -2.61 -7.98 5.47
C ASN A 79 -3.53 -8.12 6.68
N HIS A 80 -4.64 -7.39 6.73
CA HIS A 80 -5.59 -7.45 7.84
C HIS A 80 -6.97 -6.92 7.43
N VAL A 81 -7.92 -7.13 8.31
CA VAL A 81 -9.29 -6.60 8.18
C VAL A 81 -9.64 -5.83 9.44
N HIS A 82 -10.23 -4.66 9.27
CA HIS A 82 -10.95 -3.93 10.31
C HIS A 82 -12.45 -4.01 10.04
N LEU A 83 -13.24 -4.24 11.09
CA LEU A 83 -14.66 -4.48 10.97
C LEU A 83 -15.39 -3.96 12.21
N ILE A 84 -16.47 -3.18 11.99
CA ILE A 84 -17.44 -2.83 13.05
C ILE A 84 -18.66 -3.74 12.89
N LEU A 85 -18.97 -4.47 13.95
CA LEU A 85 -20.17 -5.31 14.05
C LEU A 85 -21.06 -4.80 15.19
N LYS A 86 -22.37 -4.78 14.93
CA LYS A 86 -23.39 -4.74 15.98
C LYS A 86 -24.02 -6.12 16.08
N ILE A 87 -24.06 -6.68 17.27
CA ILE A 87 -24.83 -7.91 17.57
C ILE A 87 -26.05 -7.48 18.39
N GLU A 88 -27.26 -7.78 17.91
CA GLU A 88 -28.48 -7.47 18.60
C GLU A 88 -28.81 -8.52 19.64
N ASP A 89 -29.36 -8.09 20.78
CA ASP A 89 -29.86 -9.00 21.82
C ASP A 89 -31.22 -9.57 21.36
N ARG A 90 -31.19 -10.76 20.79
CA ARG A 90 -32.39 -11.48 20.40
C ARG A 90 -32.50 -12.79 21.20
N PRO A 91 -33.69 -13.14 21.71
CA PRO A 91 -33.92 -14.43 22.33
C PRO A 91 -33.85 -15.51 21.24
N THR A 92 -32.68 -16.06 21.00
CA THR A 92 -32.47 -17.16 20.07
C THR A 92 -31.94 -18.37 20.84
N ASN A 93 -32.39 -19.57 20.45
CA ASN A 93 -31.86 -20.84 20.98
C ASN A 93 -30.43 -21.13 20.54
N THR A 94 -29.80 -20.20 19.82
CA THR A 94 -28.47 -20.35 19.25
C THR A 94 -27.45 -19.54 20.05
N ASP A 95 -26.33 -20.20 20.38
CA ASP A 95 -25.23 -19.58 21.12
C ASP A 95 -24.40 -18.66 20.19
N HIS A 96 -24.99 -17.48 19.87
CA HIS A 96 -24.34 -16.46 19.08
C HIS A 96 -23.46 -15.57 19.97
N HIS A 97 -22.19 -15.59 19.74
CA HIS A 97 -21.25 -14.64 20.34
C HIS A 97 -20.17 -14.25 19.33
N LEU A 98 -19.59 -13.08 19.50
CA LEU A 98 -18.57 -12.50 18.62
C LEU A 98 -17.50 -13.51 18.18
N GLY A 99 -17.02 -14.34 19.11
CA GLY A 99 -15.99 -15.33 18.82
C GLY A 99 -16.41 -16.39 17.81
N LYS A 100 -17.67 -16.86 17.85
CA LYS A 100 -18.19 -17.83 16.87
C LYS A 100 -18.37 -17.16 15.49
N ILE A 101 -18.87 -15.93 15.46
CA ILE A 101 -19.08 -15.16 14.24
C ILE A 101 -17.73 -14.94 13.51
N ILE A 102 -16.73 -14.41 14.22
CA ILE A 102 -15.40 -14.17 13.65
C ILE A 102 -14.68 -15.49 13.31
N GLY A 103 -14.82 -16.52 14.15
CA GLY A 103 -14.27 -17.84 13.87
C GLY A 103 -14.83 -18.46 12.59
N LYS A 104 -16.16 -18.37 12.38
CA LYS A 104 -16.82 -18.85 11.16
C LYS A 104 -16.36 -18.04 9.93
N LEU A 105 -16.31 -16.69 10.03
CA LEU A 105 -15.84 -15.83 8.96
C LEU A 105 -14.40 -16.18 8.53
N LYS A 106 -13.49 -16.32 9.50
CA LYS A 106 -12.09 -16.71 9.23
C LYS A 106 -11.98 -18.11 8.62
N SER A 107 -12.81 -19.05 9.05
CA SER A 107 -12.84 -20.42 8.51
C SER A 107 -13.33 -20.46 7.07
N LEU A 108 -14.39 -19.72 6.74
CA LEU A 108 -14.88 -19.59 5.37
C LEU A 108 -13.86 -18.93 4.46
N ALA A 109 -13.24 -17.83 4.90
CA ALA A 109 -12.17 -17.19 4.13
C ALA A 109 -10.95 -18.10 3.91
N ALA A 110 -10.59 -18.94 4.89
CA ALA A 110 -9.53 -19.93 4.73
C ALA A 110 -9.91 -21.06 3.75
N ARG A 111 -11.20 -21.39 3.64
CA ARG A 111 -11.71 -22.31 2.61
C ARG A 111 -11.60 -21.68 1.21
N GLU A 112 -12.03 -20.43 1.05
CA GLU A 112 -11.89 -19.70 -0.23
C GLU A 112 -10.43 -19.58 -0.64
N TYR A 113 -9.52 -19.28 0.30
CA TYR A 113 -8.08 -19.27 0.02
C TYR A 113 -7.61 -20.60 -0.59
N ARG A 114 -8.01 -21.76 -0.02
CA ARG A 114 -7.61 -23.07 -0.55
C ARG A 114 -8.12 -23.30 -1.96
N LEU A 115 -9.38 -22.96 -2.23
CA LEU A 115 -9.99 -23.09 -3.56
C LEU A 115 -9.31 -22.19 -4.61
N LEU A 116 -8.99 -20.95 -4.23
CA LEU A 116 -8.30 -20.01 -5.11
C LEU A 116 -6.83 -20.41 -5.34
N LYS A 117 -6.17 -20.96 -4.33
CA LYS A 117 -4.82 -21.52 -4.44
C LYS A 117 -4.78 -22.71 -5.41
N GLU A 118 -5.71 -23.65 -5.30
CA GLU A 118 -5.85 -24.81 -6.20
C GLU A 118 -6.06 -24.38 -7.67
N LYS A 119 -6.77 -23.27 -7.89
CA LYS A 119 -6.98 -22.65 -9.20
C LYS A 119 -5.79 -21.81 -9.68
N GLY A 120 -4.73 -21.65 -8.90
CA GLY A 120 -3.58 -20.81 -9.23
C GLY A 120 -3.86 -19.30 -9.23
N LEU A 121 -4.99 -18.85 -8.67
CA LEU A 121 -5.42 -17.45 -8.67
C LEU A 121 -4.79 -16.61 -7.53
N VAL A 122 -4.23 -17.28 -6.53
CA VAL A 122 -3.53 -16.65 -5.40
C VAL A 122 -2.24 -17.40 -5.08
N ARG A 123 -1.30 -16.69 -4.45
CA ARG A 123 -0.01 -17.27 -4.06
C ARG A 123 -0.20 -18.31 -2.96
N ASP A 124 0.60 -19.37 -2.99
CA ASP A 124 0.72 -20.31 -1.89
C ASP A 124 1.51 -19.69 -0.73
N ILE A 125 0.84 -19.47 0.40
CA ILE A 125 1.43 -19.00 1.65
C ILE A 125 1.43 -20.08 2.74
N GLY A 126 1.18 -21.34 2.37
CA GLY A 126 1.08 -22.48 3.29
C GLY A 126 -0.37 -22.80 3.69
N SER A 127 -0.53 -23.52 4.78
CA SER A 127 -1.85 -24.00 5.25
C SER A 127 -2.64 -22.97 6.07
N LYS A 128 -1.98 -21.94 6.60
CA LYS A 128 -2.59 -20.96 7.51
C LYS A 128 -2.78 -19.63 6.80
N LEU A 129 -4.03 -19.22 6.60
CA LEU A 129 -4.34 -17.89 6.09
C LEU A 129 -4.26 -16.83 7.20
N TRP A 130 -4.80 -17.10 8.37
CA TRP A 130 -4.97 -16.12 9.44
C TRP A 130 -4.08 -16.40 10.65
N GLN A 131 -3.66 -15.34 11.33
CA GLN A 131 -3.13 -15.46 12.67
C GLN A 131 -4.18 -16.05 13.61
N ALA A 132 -3.72 -16.77 14.65
CA ALA A 132 -4.60 -17.22 15.71
C ALA A 132 -5.25 -16.01 16.40
N ASN A 133 -6.52 -16.15 16.81
CA ASN A 133 -7.28 -15.11 17.48
C ASN A 133 -7.57 -13.86 16.59
N TYR A 134 -8.08 -12.82 17.22
CA TYR A 134 -8.37 -11.51 16.69
C TYR A 134 -8.30 -10.51 17.85
N TRP A 135 -8.14 -9.24 17.56
CA TRP A 135 -8.25 -8.16 18.53
C TRP A 135 -9.65 -7.55 18.46
N GLU A 136 -10.22 -7.21 19.62
CA GLU A 136 -11.51 -6.55 19.70
C GLU A 136 -11.51 -5.40 20.70
N LYS A 137 -12.38 -4.41 20.44
CA LYS A 137 -12.72 -3.32 21.34
C LYS A 137 -14.24 -3.17 21.35
N ILE A 138 -14.83 -3.10 22.55
CA ILE A 138 -16.25 -2.76 22.71
C ILE A 138 -16.39 -1.25 22.49
N ILE A 139 -17.41 -0.88 21.73
CA ILE A 139 -17.76 0.51 21.45
C ILE A 139 -18.91 0.85 22.40
N THR A 140 -18.69 1.83 23.27
CA THR A 140 -19.63 2.18 24.35
C THR A 140 -20.26 3.55 24.17
N SER A 141 -19.77 4.36 23.22
CA SER A 141 -20.34 5.68 22.94
C SER A 141 -20.42 5.96 21.44
N HIS A 142 -21.27 6.92 21.08
CA HIS A 142 -21.41 7.39 19.71
C HIS A 142 -20.12 8.04 19.18
N GLU A 143 -19.43 8.81 20.01
CA GLU A 143 -18.16 9.45 19.65
C GLU A 143 -17.08 8.40 19.32
N GLN A 144 -17.02 7.30 20.09
CA GLN A 144 -16.12 6.20 19.78
C GLN A 144 -16.48 5.51 18.46
N LEU A 145 -17.77 5.35 18.17
CA LEU A 145 -18.24 4.74 16.92
C LEU A 145 -17.81 5.59 15.71
N GLU A 146 -18.06 6.90 15.75
CA GLU A 146 -17.69 7.82 14.69
C GLU A 146 -16.15 7.91 14.50
N ALA A 147 -15.40 7.93 15.58
CA ALA A 147 -13.95 7.92 15.51
C ALA A 147 -13.41 6.65 14.83
N ILE A 148 -14.00 5.48 15.12
CA ILE A 148 -13.59 4.21 14.52
C ILE A 148 -14.06 4.12 13.06
N ARG A 149 -15.25 4.61 12.69
CA ARG A 149 -15.68 4.74 11.29
C ARG A 149 -14.70 5.57 10.48
N THR A 150 -14.33 6.74 11.00
CA THR A 150 -13.33 7.62 10.39
C THR A 150 -11.98 6.93 10.27
N TYR A 151 -11.55 6.18 11.28
CA TYR A 151 -10.32 5.39 11.24
C TYR A 151 -10.36 4.32 10.13
N ILE A 152 -11.46 3.57 10.01
CA ILE A 152 -11.64 2.53 8.97
C ILE A 152 -11.57 3.15 7.57
N VAL A 153 -12.31 4.23 7.31
CA VAL A 153 -12.32 4.91 6.00
C VAL A 153 -10.95 5.45 5.62
N ASN A 154 -10.22 6.02 6.59
CA ASN A 154 -8.89 6.60 6.35
C ASN A 154 -7.74 5.58 6.42
N ASN A 155 -8.01 4.30 6.73
CA ASN A 155 -6.96 3.30 6.92
C ASN A 155 -6.09 3.10 5.66
N PRO A 156 -6.66 2.97 4.44
CA PRO A 156 -5.85 2.86 3.23
C PRO A 156 -4.94 4.06 3.01
N LYS A 157 -5.45 5.28 3.23
CA LYS A 157 -4.68 6.52 3.09
C LYS A 157 -3.50 6.59 4.06
N LYS A 158 -3.70 6.16 5.31
CA LYS A 158 -2.67 6.18 6.36
C LYS A 158 -1.68 5.02 6.26
N TRP A 159 -2.04 3.94 5.58
CA TRP A 159 -1.26 2.70 5.54
C TRP A 159 0.22 2.89 5.24
N SER A 160 0.52 3.63 4.19
CA SER A 160 1.91 3.86 3.77
C SER A 160 2.61 4.85 4.69
N ILE A 161 1.90 5.88 5.16
CA ILE A 161 2.43 6.88 6.09
C ILE A 161 2.76 6.23 7.44
N ASP A 162 1.84 5.46 8.02
CA ASP A 162 2.02 4.81 9.32
C ASP A 162 3.12 3.74 9.29
N ARG A 163 3.32 3.10 8.13
CA ARG A 163 4.28 2.02 7.98
C ARG A 163 5.67 2.48 7.57
N PHE A 164 5.78 3.51 6.74
CA PHE A 164 7.04 3.93 6.11
C PHE A 164 7.41 5.39 6.37
N GLY A 165 6.49 6.18 6.91
CA GLY A 165 6.64 7.64 7.02
C GLY A 165 6.54 8.37 5.67
N PRO A 166 6.64 9.70 5.66
CA PRO A 166 6.69 10.48 4.43
C PRO A 166 7.91 10.14 3.57
N VAL A 167 7.77 10.18 2.24
CA VAL A 167 8.90 9.96 1.32
C VAL A 167 10.02 10.99 1.55
N THR A 168 9.68 12.14 2.11
CA THR A 168 10.61 13.24 2.45
C THR A 168 11.21 13.13 3.86
N SER A 169 11.02 12.01 4.58
CA SER A 169 11.54 11.83 5.95
C SER A 169 13.06 12.00 6.03
N HIS A 170 13.76 11.56 4.99
CA HIS A 170 15.19 11.71 4.85
C HIS A 170 15.46 12.39 3.52
N SER A 171 16.23 13.47 3.53
CA SER A 171 16.55 14.25 2.33
C SER A 171 18.01 14.67 2.33
N LEU A 172 18.58 14.78 1.14
CA LEU A 172 19.91 15.33 0.90
C LEU A 172 19.89 16.14 -0.40
N GLY A 173 20.34 17.39 -0.36
CA GLY A 173 20.35 18.30 -1.49
C GLY A 173 19.27 19.38 -1.45
N ASN A 174 18.92 19.91 -2.62
CA ASN A 174 18.07 21.09 -2.75
C ASN A 174 16.58 20.78 -2.66
N LEU A 175 15.96 21.07 -1.51
CA LEU A 175 14.51 20.87 -1.27
C LEU A 175 13.62 21.79 -2.14
N ASP A 176 14.13 22.93 -2.64
CA ASP A 176 13.34 23.83 -3.47
C ASP A 176 12.91 23.19 -4.80
N LEU A 177 13.60 22.14 -5.25
CA LEU A 177 13.19 21.34 -6.40
C LEU A 177 11.80 20.70 -6.23
N LEU A 178 11.30 20.53 -5.00
CA LEU A 178 9.94 20.03 -4.74
C LEU A 178 8.87 21.10 -4.95
N ASN A 179 9.25 22.37 -4.97
CA ASN A 179 8.35 23.50 -5.16
C ASN A 179 8.21 23.88 -6.65
N GLU A 180 9.10 23.36 -7.51
CA GLU A 180 9.04 23.53 -8.95
C GLU A 180 8.19 22.46 -9.61
N PRO A 181 7.62 22.73 -10.80
CA PRO A 181 7.04 21.67 -11.65
C PRO A 181 8.12 20.67 -12.08
N PHE A 182 7.83 19.37 -11.98
CA PHE A 182 8.74 18.31 -12.41
C PHE A 182 8.03 17.20 -13.19
N VAL A 183 8.81 16.41 -13.90
CA VAL A 183 8.35 15.26 -14.70
C VAL A 183 8.74 13.97 -14.01
N ALA A 184 7.78 13.08 -13.79
CA ALA A 184 8.09 11.73 -13.35
C ALA A 184 8.52 10.85 -14.53
N PHE A 185 9.61 10.09 -14.34
CA PHE A 185 9.97 9.01 -15.25
C PHE A 185 9.87 7.68 -14.53
N VAL A 186 9.08 6.76 -15.08
CA VAL A 186 8.81 5.44 -14.49
C VAL A 186 8.96 4.33 -15.51
N ALA A 187 9.55 3.22 -15.10
CA ALA A 187 9.68 2.02 -15.93
C ALA A 187 9.73 0.75 -15.07
N SER A 188 9.09 -0.31 -15.53
CA SER A 188 9.16 -1.63 -14.91
C SER A 188 10.55 -2.24 -15.07
N GLN A 189 10.93 -3.11 -14.13
CA GLN A 189 12.13 -3.92 -14.30
C GLN A 189 11.91 -4.92 -15.44
N GLU A 190 12.85 -4.96 -16.37
CA GLU A 190 12.86 -5.97 -17.45
C GLU A 190 13.27 -7.32 -16.87
N GLY A 191 12.52 -8.39 -17.20
CA GLY A 191 12.96 -9.75 -16.92
C GLY A 191 14.18 -10.12 -17.75
N ARG A 192 14.96 -11.13 -17.33
CA ARG A 192 16.18 -11.60 -18.02
C ARG A 192 15.99 -11.93 -19.52
N GLN A 193 14.77 -12.09 -20.01
CA GLN A 193 14.44 -12.40 -21.41
C GLN A 193 14.21 -11.17 -22.29
N GLY A 194 14.19 -9.95 -21.75
CA GLY A 194 13.89 -8.71 -22.50
C GLY A 194 15.10 -7.92 -22.99
N MET A 195 16.31 -8.47 -22.95
CA MET A 195 17.53 -7.77 -23.36
C MET A 195 17.80 -7.70 -24.87
N THR A 196 16.91 -8.25 -25.69
CA THR A 196 17.08 -8.22 -27.15
C THR A 196 16.11 -7.24 -27.78
N ALA A 197 16.68 -6.13 -28.27
CA ALA A 197 16.14 -5.24 -29.30
C ALA A 197 14.76 -4.61 -29.05
N MET A 198 14.77 -3.46 -28.45
CA MET A 198 14.04 -2.27 -28.90
C MET A 198 14.48 -1.12 -28.02
N ARG A 199 14.92 -0.01 -28.61
CA ARG A 199 14.97 1.25 -27.88
C ARG A 199 13.53 1.53 -27.46
N PRO A 200 13.16 1.42 -26.19
CA PRO A 200 11.77 1.65 -25.79
C PRO A 200 11.47 3.11 -26.08
N GLU A 201 10.46 3.36 -26.89
CA GLU A 201 9.93 4.69 -27.06
C GLU A 201 9.45 5.18 -25.69
N ILE A 202 9.99 6.30 -25.25
CA ILE A 202 9.50 7.01 -24.07
C ILE A 202 8.19 7.65 -24.50
N ARG A 203 7.08 7.25 -23.88
CA ARG A 203 5.74 7.76 -24.18
C ARG A 203 5.22 8.56 -22.99
N GLU A 204 4.53 9.65 -23.29
CA GLU A 204 3.76 10.38 -22.28
C GLU A 204 2.52 9.54 -21.91
N TRP A 205 2.22 9.42 -20.61
CA TRP A 205 1.02 8.73 -20.14
C TRP A 205 -0.20 9.62 -20.34
N GLN A 206 -1.09 9.25 -21.28
CA GLN A 206 -2.25 10.07 -21.68
C GLN A 206 -3.41 10.09 -20.67
N GLY A 207 -3.39 9.25 -19.63
CA GLY A 207 -4.46 9.17 -18.64
C GLY A 207 -4.54 10.34 -17.65
N MET A 208 -3.57 11.25 -17.63
CA MET A 208 -3.55 12.40 -16.70
C MET A 208 -4.00 13.73 -17.32
N THR A 209 -4.51 13.75 -18.53
CA THR A 209 -4.95 14.99 -19.21
C THR A 209 -6.22 15.62 -18.64
N ALA A 210 -6.89 14.97 -17.69
CA ALA A 210 -8.20 15.43 -17.19
C ALA A 210 -8.15 16.37 -15.97
N LEU A 211 -7.01 16.69 -15.39
CA LEU A 211 -6.96 17.42 -14.11
C LEU A 211 -6.24 18.78 -14.10
N ARG A 212 -5.64 19.26 -15.20
CA ARG A 212 -5.13 20.65 -15.24
C ARG A 212 -5.23 21.24 -16.66
N PRO A 213 -5.88 22.41 -16.82
CA PRO A 213 -5.90 23.09 -18.10
C PRO A 213 -4.55 23.73 -18.42
N GLU A 214 -4.16 23.51 -19.65
CA GLU A 214 -3.30 24.29 -20.54
C GLU A 214 -2.10 25.09 -19.98
N ILE A 215 -0.90 24.56 -20.20
CA ILE A 215 0.20 25.39 -20.71
C ILE A 215 0.70 24.70 -21.98
N GLY A 216 0.44 25.36 -23.12
CA GLY A 216 0.72 24.83 -24.45
C GLY A 216 2.21 24.66 -24.75
N GLY A 217 2.53 23.78 -25.70
CA GLY A 217 3.80 23.69 -26.38
C GLY A 217 4.49 22.34 -26.28
N CYS A 218 4.49 21.60 -27.38
CA CYS A 218 5.24 20.36 -27.62
C CYS A 218 6.75 20.61 -27.66
N HIS A 219 7.37 20.76 -26.50
CA HIS A 219 8.80 20.49 -26.29
C HIS A 219 8.94 20.14 -24.82
N ALA A 220 9.56 18.98 -24.50
CA ALA A 220 9.95 18.67 -23.12
C ALA A 220 10.78 19.88 -22.63
N PRO A 221 10.32 20.58 -21.57
CA PRO A 221 11.06 21.74 -21.13
C PRO A 221 12.44 21.27 -20.66
N GLN A 222 13.49 21.64 -21.36
CA GLN A 222 14.89 21.34 -21.01
C GLN A 222 15.27 21.79 -19.59
N LYS A 223 14.36 22.48 -18.89
CA LYS A 223 14.56 23.08 -17.58
C LYS A 223 13.87 22.35 -16.40
N MET A 224 12.88 21.48 -16.64
CA MET A 224 12.17 20.84 -15.53
C MET A 224 13.01 19.72 -14.89
N PRO A 225 13.03 19.60 -13.55
CA PRO A 225 13.63 18.46 -12.88
C PRO A 225 12.93 17.15 -13.27
N VAL A 226 13.66 16.05 -13.31
CA VAL A 226 13.11 14.71 -13.51
C VAL A 226 13.11 13.98 -12.20
N ILE A 227 11.94 13.47 -11.76
CA ILE A 227 11.83 12.63 -10.56
C ILE A 227 11.67 11.16 -10.93
N SER A 228 12.40 10.27 -10.26
CA SER A 228 12.27 8.81 -10.43
C SER A 228 12.84 8.06 -9.23
N THR A 229 12.53 6.76 -9.13
CA THR A 229 13.22 5.86 -8.21
C THR A 229 14.58 5.42 -8.73
N PHE A 230 14.83 5.53 -10.01
CA PHE A 230 16.04 5.10 -10.71
C PHE A 230 16.45 3.65 -10.42
N THR A 231 15.47 2.77 -10.22
CA THR A 231 15.70 1.36 -9.85
C THR A 231 15.71 0.41 -11.04
N SER A 232 14.97 0.70 -12.13
CA SER A 232 14.99 -0.11 -13.36
C SER A 232 16.20 0.22 -14.25
N SER A 233 16.50 -0.64 -15.23
CA SER A 233 17.57 -0.42 -16.21
C SER A 233 17.37 0.85 -17.00
N GLN A 234 16.14 1.13 -17.42
CA GLN A 234 15.78 2.33 -18.18
C GLN A 234 15.85 3.59 -17.32
N GLU A 235 15.34 3.54 -16.09
CA GLU A 235 15.45 4.65 -15.14
C GLU A 235 16.90 5.01 -14.86
N ARG A 236 17.78 4.01 -14.66
CA ARG A 236 19.22 4.25 -14.50
C ARG A 236 19.90 4.81 -15.74
N ALA A 237 19.43 4.43 -16.94
CA ALA A 237 19.92 5.02 -18.18
C ALA A 237 19.56 6.52 -18.29
N ILE A 238 18.33 6.89 -17.89
CA ILE A 238 17.92 8.29 -17.79
C ILE A 238 18.75 9.04 -16.76
N LEU A 239 18.99 8.46 -15.57
CA LEU A 239 19.83 9.09 -14.54
C LEU A 239 21.23 9.40 -15.08
N ARG A 240 21.90 8.43 -15.73
CA ARG A 240 23.23 8.65 -16.34
C ARG A 240 23.22 9.81 -17.35
N LYS A 241 22.16 9.90 -18.16
CA LYS A 241 22.01 11.01 -19.12
C LYS A 241 21.79 12.35 -18.42
N LEU A 242 21.00 12.39 -17.35
CA LEU A 242 20.81 13.62 -16.57
C LEU A 242 22.11 14.08 -15.93
N ILE A 243 22.87 13.16 -15.34
CA ILE A 243 24.18 13.43 -14.73
C ILE A 243 25.16 13.98 -15.79
N SER A 244 25.30 13.30 -16.94
CA SER A 244 26.24 13.71 -17.99
C SER A 244 25.90 15.07 -18.63
N GLN A 245 24.65 15.51 -18.50
CA GLN A 245 24.19 16.82 -19.01
C GLN A 245 24.10 17.89 -17.90
N GLY A 246 24.49 17.59 -16.65
CA GLY A 246 24.35 18.51 -15.52
C GLY A 246 22.89 18.90 -15.22
N ARG A 247 21.92 18.07 -15.61
CA ARG A 247 20.50 18.39 -15.49
C ARG A 247 19.98 18.10 -14.09
N ARG A 248 18.97 18.89 -13.67
CA ARG A 248 18.33 18.76 -12.37
C ARG A 248 17.49 17.49 -12.27
N PHE A 249 17.58 16.79 -11.12
CA PHE A 249 16.77 15.61 -10.84
C PHE A 249 16.43 15.45 -9.36
N ILE A 250 15.39 14.65 -9.11
CA ILE A 250 14.98 14.20 -7.77
C ILE A 250 15.02 12.67 -7.77
N ALA A 251 15.87 12.08 -6.94
CA ALA A 251 15.95 10.63 -6.79
C ALA A 251 15.22 10.18 -5.52
N VAL A 252 14.29 9.22 -5.66
CA VAL A 252 13.53 8.67 -4.54
C VAL A 252 14.01 7.25 -4.25
N TYR A 253 14.61 7.03 -3.09
CA TYR A 253 15.22 5.76 -2.68
C TYR A 253 14.30 4.95 -1.76
N PRO A 254 13.67 3.87 -2.23
CA PRO A 254 12.81 3.03 -1.37
C PRO A 254 13.53 2.30 -0.24
N GLY A 255 14.85 2.20 -0.30
CA GLY A 255 15.68 1.45 0.65
C GLY A 255 16.60 2.28 1.53
N GLY A 256 16.45 3.61 1.49
CA GLY A 256 17.36 4.56 2.14
C GLY A 256 18.34 5.20 1.17
N ILE A 257 18.70 6.46 1.40
CA ILE A 257 19.74 7.15 0.64
C ILE A 257 21.06 6.44 0.90
N PRO A 258 21.86 6.06 -0.15
CA PRO A 258 23.15 5.42 0.04
C PRO A 258 24.09 6.27 0.91
N LYS A 259 24.86 5.61 1.80
CA LYS A 259 25.85 6.30 2.65
C LYS A 259 27.02 6.88 1.86
N VAL A 260 27.35 6.23 0.73
CA VAL A 260 28.41 6.67 -0.20
C VAL A 260 27.74 6.91 -1.54
N LEU A 261 27.89 8.11 -2.06
CA LEU A 261 27.37 8.51 -3.36
C LEU A 261 28.51 8.56 -4.37
N PRO A 262 28.23 8.31 -5.68
CA PRO A 262 29.19 8.64 -6.74
C PRO A 262 29.51 10.13 -6.75
N ASN A 263 30.76 10.50 -6.99
CA ASN A 263 31.21 11.90 -6.99
C ASN A 263 30.39 12.80 -7.93
N GLU A 264 29.93 12.28 -9.07
CA GLU A 264 29.10 13.03 -10.02
C GLU A 264 27.73 13.40 -9.41
N ILE A 265 27.16 12.53 -8.56
CA ILE A 265 25.90 12.82 -7.86
C ILE A 265 26.16 13.80 -6.72
N GLU A 266 27.23 13.62 -5.93
CA GLU A 266 27.62 14.54 -4.87
C GLU A 266 27.80 15.97 -5.42
N ASN A 267 28.51 16.14 -6.53
CA ASN A 267 28.69 17.43 -7.18
C ASN A 267 27.35 18.09 -7.60
N LEU A 268 26.35 17.30 -8.05
CA LEU A 268 25.03 17.80 -8.40
C LEU A 268 24.18 18.13 -7.16
N VAL A 269 24.36 17.41 -6.07
CA VAL A 269 23.77 17.72 -4.77
C VAL A 269 24.31 19.03 -4.24
N ASP A 270 25.64 19.19 -4.23
CA ASP A 270 26.33 20.38 -3.71
C ASP A 270 26.05 21.63 -4.54
N SER A 271 25.90 21.48 -5.87
CA SER A 271 25.51 22.58 -6.77
C SER A 271 24.00 22.90 -6.76
N GLY A 272 23.20 22.21 -5.95
CA GLY A 272 21.76 22.40 -5.85
C GLY A 272 20.95 21.86 -7.03
N ASN A 273 21.57 21.05 -7.90
CA ASN A 273 20.95 20.45 -9.07
C ASN A 273 20.34 19.06 -8.81
N ALA A 274 20.56 18.50 -7.63
CA ALA A 274 19.97 17.22 -7.25
C ALA A 274 19.31 17.26 -5.85
N LEU A 275 18.26 16.47 -5.71
CA LEU A 275 17.60 16.17 -4.45
C LEU A 275 17.45 14.66 -4.31
N LEU A 276 17.88 14.11 -3.20
CA LEU A 276 17.73 12.71 -2.86
C LEU A 276 16.73 12.59 -1.71
N LEU A 277 15.75 11.71 -1.84
CA LEU A 277 14.68 11.50 -0.87
C LEU A 277 14.57 10.04 -0.47
N SER A 278 14.16 9.77 0.78
CA SER A 278 13.81 8.43 1.21
C SER A 278 12.82 8.45 2.38
N PRO A 279 11.83 7.52 2.43
CA PRO A 279 10.95 7.33 3.58
C PRO A 279 11.64 6.62 4.76
N VAL A 280 12.87 6.13 4.60
CA VAL A 280 13.57 5.32 5.60
C VAL A 280 15.04 5.65 5.67
N GLU A 281 15.67 5.30 6.79
CA GLU A 281 17.10 5.47 7.00
C GLU A 281 17.95 4.65 6.01
N SER A 282 19.17 5.15 5.79
CA SER A 282 20.19 4.47 4.99
C SER A 282 20.45 3.05 5.49
N GLY A 283 20.55 2.09 4.57
CA GLY A 283 20.80 0.70 4.90
C GLY A 283 19.59 -0.16 5.25
N THR A 284 18.37 0.42 5.27
CA THR A 284 17.14 -0.34 5.56
C THR A 284 16.81 -1.39 4.49
N GLY A 285 17.33 -1.26 3.28
CA GLY A 285 17.06 -2.14 2.14
C GLY A 285 15.70 -1.86 1.45
N VAL A 286 15.58 -2.35 0.22
CA VAL A 286 14.37 -2.15 -0.59
C VAL A 286 13.30 -3.17 -0.22
N ASN A 287 12.05 -2.71 -0.10
CA ASN A 287 10.88 -3.57 0.07
C ASN A 287 9.81 -3.17 -0.94
N LYS A 288 9.04 -4.16 -1.42
CA LYS A 288 8.05 -3.98 -2.48
C LYS A 288 7.02 -2.91 -2.15
N GLN A 289 6.50 -2.88 -0.92
CA GLN A 289 5.48 -1.90 -0.52
C GLN A 289 6.03 -0.47 -0.50
N ARG A 290 7.27 -0.29 -0.03
CA ARG A 290 7.91 1.02 -0.10
C ARG A 290 8.21 1.46 -1.53
N ALA A 291 8.60 0.52 -2.39
CA ALA A 291 8.81 0.83 -3.81
C ALA A 291 7.50 1.28 -4.47
N ILE A 292 6.37 0.62 -4.15
CA ILE A 292 5.03 1.05 -4.56
C ILE A 292 4.75 2.48 -4.05
N TRP A 293 4.91 2.70 -2.76
CA TRP A 293 4.69 4.00 -2.11
C TRP A 293 5.53 5.12 -2.73
N CYS A 294 6.81 4.87 -2.99
CA CYS A 294 7.68 5.85 -3.66
C CYS A 294 7.21 6.16 -5.10
N ASN A 295 6.81 5.14 -5.86
CA ASN A 295 6.28 5.35 -7.22
C ASN A 295 4.96 6.13 -7.20
N GLU A 296 4.05 5.83 -6.28
CA GLU A 296 2.80 6.60 -6.11
C GLU A 296 3.10 8.06 -5.77
N TYR A 297 4.02 8.31 -4.83
CA TYR A 297 4.41 9.64 -4.43
C TYR A 297 4.89 10.48 -5.62
N LEU A 298 5.83 9.96 -6.41
CA LEU A 298 6.40 10.70 -7.52
C LEU A 298 5.40 10.90 -8.67
N ILE A 299 4.55 9.90 -8.98
CA ILE A 299 3.54 9.99 -10.05
C ILE A 299 2.46 11.03 -9.69
N ARG A 300 1.96 11.02 -8.45
CA ARG A 300 0.90 11.95 -8.01
C ARG A 300 1.36 13.41 -7.95
N ARG A 301 2.62 13.66 -7.69
CA ARG A 301 3.16 15.02 -7.56
C ARG A 301 3.68 15.59 -8.88
N ALA A 302 4.01 14.74 -9.84
CA ALA A 302 4.53 15.18 -11.11
C ALA A 302 3.48 15.92 -11.94
N GLN A 303 3.92 16.94 -12.67
CA GLN A 303 3.07 17.63 -13.64
C GLN A 303 2.78 16.75 -14.86
N LYS A 304 3.76 15.91 -15.24
CA LYS A 304 3.68 14.94 -16.34
C LYS A 304 4.35 13.64 -15.94
N VAL A 305 3.86 12.53 -16.48
CA VAL A 305 4.45 11.21 -16.28
C VAL A 305 4.90 10.65 -17.63
N TRP A 306 6.17 10.33 -17.72
CA TRP A 306 6.76 9.62 -18.84
C TRP A 306 7.03 8.17 -18.46
N CYS A 307 6.62 7.28 -19.34
CA CYS A 307 6.76 5.85 -19.14
C CYS A 307 7.79 5.28 -20.12
N GLY A 308 8.73 4.52 -19.58
CA GLY A 308 9.47 3.53 -20.35
C GLY A 308 8.65 2.24 -20.52
N TYR A 309 9.30 1.09 -20.47
CA TYR A 309 8.61 -0.20 -20.49
C TYR A 309 7.72 -0.36 -19.24
N ILE A 310 6.44 -0.61 -19.44
CA ILE A 310 5.50 -0.95 -18.38
C ILE A 310 5.07 -2.40 -18.55
N LYS A 311 5.36 -3.24 -17.57
CA LYS A 311 4.99 -4.65 -17.59
C LYS A 311 3.46 -4.79 -17.53
N PRO A 312 2.80 -5.42 -18.52
CA PRO A 312 1.36 -5.69 -18.47
C PRO A 312 0.97 -6.52 -17.24
N GLY A 313 -0.12 -6.17 -16.57
CA GLY A 313 -0.55 -6.79 -15.31
C GLY A 313 0.38 -6.53 -14.12
N GLY A 314 1.40 -5.67 -14.27
CA GLY A 314 2.35 -5.34 -13.22
C GLY A 314 1.85 -4.25 -12.28
N THR A 315 2.51 -4.15 -11.12
CA THR A 315 2.18 -3.17 -10.07
C THR A 315 2.21 -1.72 -10.58
N LEU A 316 3.21 -1.38 -11.42
CA LEU A 316 3.35 -0.02 -11.93
C LEU A 316 2.20 0.35 -12.90
N GLU A 317 1.75 -0.61 -13.73
CA GLU A 317 0.56 -0.42 -14.57
C GLU A 317 -0.70 -0.18 -13.72
N SER A 318 -0.85 -0.92 -12.62
CA SER A 318 -1.98 -0.75 -11.69
C SER A 318 -1.97 0.63 -11.03
N ILE A 319 -0.78 1.12 -10.63
CA ILE A 319 -0.63 2.47 -10.07
C ILE A 319 -1.05 3.52 -11.11
N LEU A 320 -0.55 3.41 -12.34
CA LEU A 320 -0.84 4.38 -13.41
C LEU A 320 -2.34 4.41 -13.76
N LYS A 321 -3.01 3.25 -13.81
CA LYS A 321 -4.46 3.16 -14.04
C LYS A 321 -5.31 3.67 -12.87
N GLY A 322 -4.79 3.59 -11.65
CA GLY A 322 -5.50 4.03 -10.44
C GLY A 322 -5.38 5.54 -10.15
N ILE A 323 -4.57 6.26 -10.92
CA ILE A 323 -4.34 7.71 -10.78
C ILE A 323 -5.01 8.51 -11.91
N GLY A 324 -5.46 7.83 -12.97
CA GLY A 324 -6.16 8.41 -14.12
C GLY A 324 -7.65 8.60 -13.90
#